data_c1a22050ae08048be7a2a07d23801617
#
_entry.id   c1a22050ae08048be7a2a07d23801617
#
_cell.length_a   1.000
_cell.length_b   1.000
_cell.length_c   1.000
_cell.angle_alpha   90.00
_cell.angle_beta   90.00
_cell.angle_gamma   90.00
#
_symmetry.space_group_name_H-M   'P 1'
#
loop_
_entity.id
_entity.type
_entity.pdbx_description
1 polymer ?
#
loop_
_entity_poly.entity_id
_entity_poly.type
_entity_poly.pdbx_seq_one_letter_code
_entity_poly.pdbx_strand_id
1 'polypeptide(L)'
;MRHLLAVTAAVCVSGVMTIAWAAAQRPSSTLISSTTIDEVLEAVRADLQGERADIIAKNITLDSEQAAKFWPVYNAYQKEQNIIMDDQLKGIQRYIETFDNLDDAAALGLINAHFDRDARMNALRQKWFGDFQKALGTKLAVRVMQIDRRLSLAHQTRFTARIPLAH
;
A
#
# COMPACT_ATOMS: atom_id res chain seq x y z
N MET A 1 3.42 26.83 -80.39
CA MET A 1 2.98 25.46 -80.72
C MET A 1 2.47 24.83 -79.46
N ARG A 2 1.15 24.80 -79.52
CA ARG A 2 0.22 23.66 -79.49
C ARG A 2 0.14 22.99 -78.10
N HIS A 3 -1.02 23.28 -77.50
CA HIS A 3 -2.13 22.38 -77.12
C HIS A 3 -1.82 21.48 -75.91
N LEU A 4 -2.67 21.22 -74.96
CA LEU A 4 -4.11 21.03 -74.91
C LEU A 4 -4.62 21.10 -73.48
N LEU A 5 -5.82 21.58 -73.36
CA LEU A 5 -6.74 21.52 -72.26
C LEU A 5 -7.04 20.11 -71.77
N ALA A 6 -7.16 19.90 -70.45
CA ALA A 6 -8.13 18.94 -69.96
C ALA A 6 -8.71 19.42 -68.64
N VAL A 7 -9.98 19.72 -68.70
CA VAL A 7 -10.91 19.97 -67.62
C VAL A 7 -11.30 18.60 -67.02
N THR A 8 -11.21 18.42 -65.74
CA THR A 8 -12.00 17.37 -65.08
C THR A 8 -12.39 17.81 -63.66
N ALA A 9 -13.65 18.09 -63.59
CA ALA A 9 -14.66 17.83 -62.57
C ALA A 9 -14.24 17.77 -61.06
N ALA A 10 -14.78 18.74 -60.36
CA ALA A 10 -14.98 18.74 -58.92
C ALA A 10 -15.90 17.60 -58.51
N VAL A 11 -15.45 16.74 -57.62
CA VAL A 11 -16.32 15.88 -56.81
C VAL A 11 -16.21 16.34 -55.38
N CYS A 12 -17.20 17.10 -54.95
CA CYS A 12 -17.45 17.33 -53.52
C CYS A 12 -17.92 16.04 -52.87
N VAL A 13 -17.06 15.37 -52.19
CA VAL A 13 -17.45 14.31 -51.25
C VAL A 13 -17.59 14.95 -49.89
N SER A 14 -18.83 15.24 -49.52
CA SER A 14 -19.23 15.63 -48.16
C SER A 14 -19.04 14.41 -47.23
N GLY A 15 -17.84 14.25 -46.69
CA GLY A 15 -17.58 13.30 -45.65
C GLY A 15 -18.20 13.77 -44.36
N VAL A 16 -19.37 13.26 -44.03
CA VAL A 16 -19.93 13.35 -42.67
C VAL A 16 -19.03 12.60 -41.76
N MET A 17 -18.16 13.32 -41.03
CA MET A 17 -17.33 12.77 -39.99
C MET A 17 -18.24 12.42 -38.82
N THR A 18 -18.77 11.20 -38.79
CA THR A 18 -19.38 10.64 -37.60
C THR A 18 -18.28 10.43 -36.57
N ILE A 19 -18.20 11.36 -35.62
CA ILE A 19 -17.41 11.17 -34.42
C ILE A 19 -18.11 10.06 -33.65
N ALA A 20 -17.64 8.81 -33.84
CA ALA A 20 -17.98 7.71 -32.99
C ALA A 20 -17.36 8.04 -31.62
N TRP A 21 -18.17 8.50 -30.71
CA TRP A 21 -17.81 8.57 -29.30
C TRP A 21 -17.57 7.12 -28.85
N ALA A 22 -16.30 6.73 -28.85
CA ALA A 22 -15.87 5.49 -28.19
C ALA A 22 -16.30 5.64 -26.73
N ALA A 23 -17.39 4.96 -26.39
CA ALA A 23 -17.77 4.77 -25.01
C ALA A 23 -16.51 4.24 -24.31
N ALA A 24 -15.93 5.05 -23.43
CA ALA A 24 -14.83 4.62 -22.60
C ALA A 24 -15.28 3.32 -21.93
N GLN A 25 -14.72 2.22 -22.38
CA GLN A 25 -14.92 0.92 -21.76
C GLN A 25 -14.42 1.12 -20.33
N ARG A 26 -15.36 1.19 -19.38
CA ARG A 26 -15.02 1.03 -17.96
C ARG A 26 -14.22 -0.27 -17.90
N PRO A 27 -13.02 -0.26 -17.31
CA PRO A 27 -12.34 -1.51 -17.10
C PRO A 27 -13.33 -2.42 -16.39
N SER A 28 -13.66 -3.54 -17.01
CA SER A 28 -14.48 -4.56 -16.41
C SER A 28 -13.90 -4.80 -15.03
N SER A 29 -14.65 -4.57 -13.97
CA SER A 29 -14.31 -4.96 -12.63
C SER A 29 -14.10 -6.48 -12.68
N THR A 30 -12.85 -6.86 -12.91
CA THR A 30 -12.45 -8.25 -12.76
C THR A 30 -12.76 -8.54 -11.31
N LEU A 31 -13.80 -9.35 -11.08
CA LEU A 31 -14.18 -9.82 -9.76
C LEU A 31 -12.92 -10.42 -9.15
N ILE A 32 -12.28 -9.67 -8.25
CA ILE A 32 -11.16 -10.18 -7.49
C ILE A 32 -11.81 -11.24 -6.61
N SER A 33 -11.56 -12.50 -6.94
CA SER A 33 -12.06 -13.64 -6.17
C SER A 33 -11.59 -13.49 -4.72
N SER A 34 -12.40 -13.85 -3.74
CA SER A 34 -12.00 -13.86 -2.32
C SER A 34 -10.68 -14.62 -2.11
N THR A 35 -10.47 -15.71 -2.82
CA THR A 35 -9.20 -16.46 -2.83
C THR A 35 -8.01 -15.59 -3.26
N THR A 36 -8.19 -14.75 -4.29
CA THR A 36 -7.11 -13.85 -4.76
C THR A 36 -6.81 -12.75 -3.74
N ILE A 37 -7.84 -12.28 -3.01
CA ILE A 37 -7.66 -11.28 -1.95
C ILE A 37 -6.88 -11.90 -0.79
N ASP A 38 -7.26 -13.09 -0.33
CA ASP A 38 -6.58 -13.80 0.75
C ASP A 38 -5.11 -14.10 0.39
N GLU A 39 -4.83 -14.53 -0.84
CA GLU A 39 -3.47 -14.73 -1.34
C GLU A 39 -2.64 -13.44 -1.35
N VAL A 40 -3.23 -12.33 -1.78
CA VAL A 40 -2.56 -11.01 -1.76
C VAL A 40 -2.30 -10.54 -0.33
N LEU A 41 -3.26 -10.71 0.57
CA LEU A 41 -3.09 -10.35 1.98
C LEU A 41 -2.04 -11.21 2.67
N GLU A 42 -1.98 -12.49 2.37
CA GLU A 42 -0.96 -13.39 2.92
C GLU A 42 0.44 -13.08 2.37
N ALA A 43 0.55 -12.80 1.07
CA ALA A 43 1.81 -12.36 0.48
C ALA A 43 2.30 -11.03 1.08
N VAL A 44 1.39 -10.08 1.31
CA VAL A 44 1.70 -8.81 1.99
C VAL A 44 2.15 -9.06 3.43
N ARG A 45 1.49 -9.99 4.15
CA ARG A 45 1.87 -10.36 5.52
C ARG A 45 3.26 -10.99 5.56
N ALA A 46 3.57 -11.91 4.65
CA ALA A 46 4.87 -12.57 4.58
C ALA A 46 6.00 -11.57 4.27
N ASP A 47 5.80 -10.68 3.29
CA ASP A 47 6.75 -9.59 2.97
C ASP A 47 6.97 -8.65 4.17
N LEU A 48 5.89 -8.31 4.87
CA LEU A 48 5.95 -7.39 6.02
C LEU A 48 6.71 -7.98 7.22
N GLN A 49 6.62 -9.28 7.43
CA GLN A 49 7.17 -9.94 8.61
C GLN A 49 8.61 -10.45 8.40
N GLY A 50 8.91 -11.00 7.22
CA GLY A 50 10.21 -11.62 6.94
C GLY A 50 11.34 -10.63 6.73
N GLU A 51 11.09 -9.56 6.00
CA GLU A 51 12.16 -8.63 5.58
C GLU A 51 12.56 -7.60 6.64
N ARG A 52 11.69 -7.29 7.62
CA ARG A 52 11.95 -6.20 8.58
C ARG A 52 13.17 -6.43 9.44
N ALA A 53 13.29 -7.62 10.03
CA ALA A 53 14.44 -7.97 10.87
C ALA A 53 15.74 -7.94 10.07
N ASP A 54 15.73 -8.47 8.85
CA ASP A 54 16.87 -8.48 7.94
C ASP A 54 17.30 -7.08 7.54
N ILE A 55 16.34 -6.20 7.22
CA ILE A 55 16.65 -4.81 6.87
C ILE A 55 17.22 -4.06 8.08
N ILE A 56 16.67 -4.25 9.27
CA ILE A 56 17.25 -3.70 10.50
C ILE A 56 18.69 -4.19 10.67
N ALA A 57 18.91 -5.52 10.63
CA ALA A 57 20.22 -6.11 10.79
C ALA A 57 21.27 -5.59 9.78
N LYS A 58 20.87 -5.36 8.53
CA LYS A 58 21.74 -4.80 7.47
C LYS A 58 22.06 -3.32 7.65
N ASN A 59 21.26 -2.58 8.42
CA ASN A 59 21.38 -1.13 8.54
C ASN A 59 21.87 -0.63 9.90
N ILE A 60 22.08 -1.52 10.87
CA ILE A 60 22.68 -1.22 12.16
C ILE A 60 23.83 -2.19 12.43
N THR A 61 24.93 -1.67 13.00
CA THR A 61 26.03 -2.52 13.46
C THR A 61 25.89 -2.65 14.97
N LEU A 62 25.73 -3.88 15.45
CA LEU A 62 25.62 -4.22 16.85
C LEU A 62 26.83 -5.08 17.25
N ASP A 63 27.39 -4.83 18.43
CA ASP A 63 28.26 -5.80 19.07
C ASP A 63 27.44 -6.96 19.67
N SER A 64 28.13 -7.99 20.16
CA SER A 64 27.47 -9.20 20.66
C SER A 64 26.57 -8.92 21.87
N GLU A 65 26.98 -8.01 22.76
CA GLU A 65 26.20 -7.64 23.94
C GLU A 65 24.93 -6.86 23.55
N GLN A 66 25.06 -5.90 22.66
CA GLN A 66 23.94 -5.13 22.12
C GLN A 66 22.96 -6.05 21.37
N ALA A 67 23.46 -6.96 20.54
CA ALA A 67 22.62 -7.90 19.80
C ALA A 67 21.83 -8.82 20.75
N ALA A 68 22.46 -9.35 21.78
CA ALA A 68 21.81 -10.20 22.77
C ALA A 68 20.68 -9.48 23.53
N LYS A 69 20.81 -8.17 23.78
CA LYS A 69 19.79 -7.36 24.43
C LYS A 69 18.70 -6.89 23.45
N PHE A 70 19.07 -6.54 22.23
CA PHE A 70 18.19 -5.92 21.24
C PHE A 70 17.19 -6.89 20.62
N TRP A 71 17.62 -8.04 20.13
CA TRP A 71 16.75 -8.93 19.36
C TRP A 71 15.54 -9.45 20.15
N PRO A 72 15.64 -9.82 21.44
CA PRO A 72 14.45 -10.18 22.21
C PRO A 72 13.41 -9.03 22.29
N VAL A 73 13.89 -7.79 22.50
CA VAL A 73 13.06 -6.59 22.57
C VAL A 73 12.41 -6.29 21.21
N TYR A 74 13.18 -6.38 20.13
CA TYR A 74 12.69 -6.17 18.78
C TYR A 74 11.64 -7.21 18.37
N ASN A 75 11.85 -8.46 18.69
CA ASN A 75 10.88 -9.53 18.42
C ASN A 75 9.55 -9.32 19.18
N ALA A 76 9.61 -8.86 20.43
CA ALA A 76 8.42 -8.53 21.20
C ALA A 76 7.68 -7.33 20.60
N TYR A 77 8.40 -6.29 20.19
CA TYR A 77 7.86 -5.15 19.46
C TYR A 77 7.18 -5.58 18.14
N GLN A 78 7.83 -6.44 17.35
CA GLN A 78 7.25 -6.95 16.10
C GLN A 78 5.95 -7.73 16.31
N LYS A 79 5.84 -8.53 17.37
CA LYS A 79 4.60 -9.25 17.68
C LYS A 79 3.42 -8.30 17.88
N GLU A 80 3.62 -7.24 18.66
CA GLU A 80 2.56 -6.24 18.86
C GLU A 80 2.28 -5.45 17.57
N GLN A 81 3.31 -5.15 16.77
CA GLN A 81 3.16 -4.49 15.48
C GLN A 81 2.31 -5.33 14.52
N ASN A 82 2.55 -6.64 14.47
CA ASN A 82 1.82 -7.57 13.61
C ASN A 82 0.32 -7.59 13.94
N ILE A 83 -0.06 -7.54 15.22
CA ILE A 83 -1.47 -7.47 15.63
C ILE A 83 -2.16 -6.24 15.04
N ILE A 84 -1.49 -5.08 15.07
CA ILE A 84 -2.04 -3.84 14.49
C ILE A 84 -2.20 -3.97 12.97
N MET A 85 -1.24 -4.60 12.32
CA MET A 85 -1.28 -4.83 10.87
C MET A 85 -2.38 -5.82 10.48
N ASP A 86 -2.55 -6.90 11.23
CA ASP A 86 -3.61 -7.88 10.99
C ASP A 86 -5.01 -7.26 11.13
N ASP A 87 -5.21 -6.40 12.12
CA ASP A 87 -6.48 -5.68 12.29
C ASP A 87 -6.75 -4.72 11.11
N GLN A 88 -5.70 -4.04 10.61
CA GLN A 88 -5.81 -3.23 9.40
C GLN A 88 -6.21 -4.08 8.19
N LEU A 89 -5.56 -5.22 7.98
CA LEU A 89 -5.86 -6.11 6.86
C LEU A 89 -7.31 -6.58 6.87
N LYS A 90 -7.83 -6.97 8.05
CA LYS A 90 -9.26 -7.32 8.22
C LYS A 90 -10.20 -6.16 7.88
N GLY A 91 -9.82 -4.93 8.24
CA GLY A 91 -10.59 -3.73 7.90
C GLY A 91 -10.68 -3.50 6.39
N ILE A 92 -9.56 -3.66 5.70
CA ILE A 92 -9.47 -3.52 4.25
C ILE A 92 -10.22 -4.64 3.53
N GLN A 93 -10.11 -5.88 4.01
CA GLN A 93 -10.86 -6.99 3.45
C GLN A 93 -12.36 -6.70 3.49
N ARG A 94 -12.91 -6.27 4.64
CA ARG A 94 -14.33 -5.87 4.74
C ARG A 94 -14.70 -4.77 3.74
N TYR A 95 -13.84 -3.78 3.56
CA TYR A 95 -14.08 -2.72 2.59
C TYR A 95 -14.14 -3.26 1.16
N ILE A 96 -13.22 -4.15 0.76
CA ILE A 96 -13.20 -4.74 -0.59
C ILE A 96 -14.44 -5.60 -0.82
N GLU A 97 -14.87 -6.38 0.17
CA GLU A 97 -16.08 -7.21 0.10
C GLU A 97 -17.37 -6.40 -0.10
N THR A 98 -17.40 -5.15 0.38
CA THR A 98 -18.56 -4.26 0.28
C THR A 98 -18.42 -3.20 -0.82
N PHE A 99 -17.33 -3.21 -1.58
CA PHE A 99 -16.96 -2.12 -2.49
C PHE A 99 -18.01 -1.83 -3.56
N ASP A 100 -18.61 -2.87 -4.17
CA ASP A 100 -19.62 -2.71 -5.23
C ASP A 100 -20.95 -2.11 -4.73
N ASN A 101 -21.20 -2.20 -3.42
CA ASN A 101 -22.38 -1.66 -2.73
C ASN A 101 -21.97 -0.81 -1.52
N LEU A 102 -20.93 0.01 -1.71
CA LEU A 102 -20.37 0.83 -0.66
C LEU A 102 -21.37 1.86 -0.14
N ASP A 103 -21.73 1.75 1.13
CA ASP A 103 -22.51 2.76 1.84
C ASP A 103 -21.62 3.68 2.70
N ASP A 104 -22.20 4.75 3.21
CA ASP A 104 -21.50 5.72 4.06
C ASP A 104 -20.89 5.07 5.31
N ALA A 105 -21.55 4.08 5.88
CA ALA A 105 -21.08 3.40 7.09
C ALA A 105 -19.82 2.56 6.81
N ALA A 106 -19.80 1.83 5.68
CA ALA A 106 -18.64 1.05 5.27
C ALA A 106 -17.45 1.97 4.89
N ALA A 107 -17.71 3.07 4.17
CA ALA A 107 -16.70 4.07 3.84
C ALA A 107 -16.11 4.72 5.11
N LEU A 108 -16.95 5.10 6.06
CA LEU A 108 -16.51 5.65 7.35
C LEU A 108 -15.75 4.61 8.18
N GLY A 109 -16.16 3.34 8.12
CA GLY A 109 -15.46 2.23 8.76
C GLY A 109 -14.02 2.06 8.28
N LEU A 110 -13.79 2.18 6.97
CA LEU A 110 -12.45 2.12 6.39
C LEU A 110 -11.55 3.24 6.90
N ILE A 111 -12.01 4.50 6.85
CA ILE A 111 -11.18 5.64 7.25
C ILE A 111 -10.89 5.63 8.76
N ASN A 112 -11.87 5.22 9.58
CA ASN A 112 -11.67 5.07 11.02
C ASN A 112 -10.66 3.96 11.34
N ALA A 113 -10.65 2.85 10.59
CA ALA A 113 -9.64 1.79 10.73
C ALA A 113 -8.22 2.30 10.40
N HIS A 114 -8.08 3.21 9.43
CA HIS A 114 -6.79 3.86 9.14
C HIS A 114 -6.34 4.76 10.29
N PHE A 115 -7.23 5.59 10.84
CA PHE A 115 -6.89 6.47 11.96
C PHE A 115 -6.52 5.68 13.22
N ASP A 116 -7.29 4.63 13.55
CA ASP A 116 -6.98 3.74 14.67
C ASP A 116 -5.61 3.07 14.50
N ARG A 117 -5.35 2.51 13.34
CA ARG A 117 -4.06 1.91 13.00
C ARG A 117 -2.91 2.88 13.22
N ASP A 118 -3.01 4.11 12.72
CA ASP A 118 -1.94 5.10 12.82
C ASP A 118 -1.72 5.54 14.27
N ALA A 119 -2.78 5.73 15.03
CA ALA A 119 -2.72 6.05 16.45
C ALA A 119 -2.05 4.92 17.26
N ARG A 120 -2.49 3.68 17.06
CA ARG A 120 -1.93 2.48 17.72
C ARG A 120 -0.46 2.26 17.36
N MET A 121 -0.11 2.43 16.09
CA MET A 121 1.28 2.27 15.63
C MET A 121 2.20 3.34 16.24
N ASN A 122 1.72 4.58 16.38
CA ASN A 122 2.46 5.64 17.03
C ASN A 122 2.64 5.37 18.54
N ALA A 123 1.58 4.97 19.22
CA ALA A 123 1.62 4.60 20.65
C ALA A 123 2.58 3.41 20.89
N LEU A 124 2.55 2.41 20.01
CA LEU A 124 3.46 1.25 20.07
C LEU A 124 4.93 1.69 20.00
N ARG A 125 5.27 2.57 19.05
CA ARG A 125 6.64 3.10 18.91
C ARG A 125 7.09 3.85 20.16
N GLN A 126 6.21 4.68 20.72
CA GLN A 126 6.50 5.42 21.96
C GLN A 126 6.71 4.47 23.13
N LYS A 127 5.86 3.46 23.29
CA LYS A 127 5.97 2.44 24.35
C LYS A 127 7.33 1.73 24.32
N TRP A 128 7.77 1.28 23.14
CA TRP A 128 8.98 0.45 23.02
C TRP A 128 10.28 1.24 22.88
N PHE A 129 10.22 2.54 22.61
CA PHE A 129 11.42 3.36 22.42
C PHE A 129 12.34 3.34 23.63
N GLY A 130 11.78 3.38 24.84
CA GLY A 130 12.56 3.30 26.07
C GLY A 130 13.36 1.99 26.23
N ASP A 131 12.78 0.87 25.81
CA ASP A 131 13.45 -0.42 25.87
C ASP A 131 14.52 -0.56 24.78
N PHE A 132 14.31 0.00 23.59
CA PHE A 132 15.38 0.14 22.60
C PHE A 132 16.52 1.03 23.08
N GLN A 133 16.23 2.12 23.80
CA GLN A 133 17.28 2.97 24.39
C GLN A 133 18.11 2.22 25.44
N LYS A 134 17.48 1.40 26.29
CA LYS A 134 18.18 0.56 27.27
C LYS A 134 19.08 -0.48 26.60
N ALA A 135 18.62 -1.08 25.50
CA ALA A 135 19.36 -2.11 24.78
C ALA A 135 20.53 -1.56 23.95
N LEU A 136 20.38 -0.40 23.34
CA LEU A 136 21.25 0.13 22.27
C LEU A 136 21.89 1.48 22.58
N GLY A 137 21.40 2.21 23.58
CA GLY A 137 21.65 3.63 23.72
C GLY A 137 20.82 4.47 22.75
N THR A 138 20.68 5.76 23.03
CA THR A 138 19.73 6.66 22.34
C THR A 138 19.99 6.76 20.83
N LYS A 139 21.24 6.88 20.40
CA LYS A 139 21.58 7.11 18.98
C LYS A 139 21.16 5.95 18.08
N LEU A 140 21.46 4.71 18.49
CA LEU A 140 21.08 3.52 17.74
C LEU A 140 19.56 3.25 17.84
N ALA A 141 18.95 3.47 19.00
CA ALA A 141 17.50 3.37 19.16
C ALA A 141 16.75 4.31 18.22
N VAL A 142 17.19 5.57 18.09
CA VAL A 142 16.63 6.53 17.11
C VAL A 142 16.79 6.00 15.69
N ARG A 143 17.96 5.45 15.35
CA ARG A 143 18.19 4.88 14.01
C ARG A 143 17.26 3.70 13.71
N VAL A 144 17.04 2.80 14.65
CA VAL A 144 16.08 1.69 14.54
C VAL A 144 14.67 2.24 14.26
N MET A 145 14.22 3.22 15.03
CA MET A 145 12.90 3.83 14.83
C MET A 145 12.75 4.54 13.48
N GLN A 146 13.81 5.19 12.99
CA GLN A 146 13.82 5.81 11.67
C GLN A 146 13.69 4.77 10.55
N ILE A 147 14.40 3.64 10.67
CA ILE A 147 14.33 2.54 9.70
C ILE A 147 12.93 1.93 9.74
N ASP A 148 12.40 1.59 10.92
CA ASP A 148 11.06 1.04 11.08
C ASP A 148 9.99 1.95 10.47
N ARG A 149 10.09 3.27 10.71
CA ARG A 149 9.14 4.23 10.11
C ARG A 149 9.23 4.24 8.58
N ARG A 150 10.44 4.23 8.00
CA ARG A 150 10.61 4.19 6.53
C ARG A 150 10.04 2.93 5.92
N LEU A 151 10.28 1.78 6.55
CA LEU A 151 9.70 0.49 6.14
C LEU A 151 8.17 0.54 6.19
N SER A 152 7.61 1.04 7.28
CA SER A 152 6.16 1.19 7.43
C SER A 152 5.55 2.08 6.33
N LEU A 153 6.18 3.19 6.00
CA LEU A 153 5.72 4.09 4.92
C LEU A 153 5.82 3.43 3.54
N ALA A 154 6.93 2.74 3.25
CA ALA A 154 7.11 2.04 1.98
C ALA A 154 6.05 0.96 1.77
N HIS A 155 5.77 0.16 2.81
CA HIS A 155 4.72 -0.85 2.77
C HIS A 155 3.33 -0.24 2.63
N GLN A 156 3.02 0.82 3.38
CA GLN A 156 1.73 1.52 3.22
C GLN A 156 1.52 2.01 1.79
N THR A 157 2.52 2.65 1.20
CA THR A 157 2.41 3.16 -0.17
C THR A 157 2.15 2.04 -1.17
N ARG A 158 2.87 0.91 -1.08
CA ARG A 158 2.67 -0.24 -1.96
C ARG A 158 1.29 -0.87 -1.78
N PHE A 159 0.81 -0.91 -0.56
CA PHE A 159 -0.42 -1.56 -0.20
C PHE A 159 -1.63 -0.70 -0.57
N THR A 160 -1.65 0.58 -0.17
CA THR A 160 -2.77 1.49 -0.47
C THR A 160 -2.96 1.73 -1.96
N ALA A 161 -1.89 1.66 -2.76
CA ALA A 161 -2.00 1.76 -4.22
C ALA A 161 -2.84 0.65 -4.87
N ARG A 162 -3.12 -0.45 -4.16
CA ARG A 162 -3.93 -1.58 -4.63
C ARG A 162 -5.38 -1.52 -4.15
N ILE A 163 -5.69 -0.61 -3.23
CA ILE A 163 -7.05 -0.47 -2.68
C ILE A 163 -7.81 0.54 -3.56
N PRO A 164 -8.99 0.18 -4.10
CA PRO A 164 -9.78 1.09 -4.89
C PRO A 164 -10.25 2.27 -4.04
N LEU A 165 -10.36 3.45 -4.67
CA LEU A 165 -10.90 4.63 -4.01
C LEU A 165 -12.42 4.52 -3.91
N ALA A 166 -13.00 5.03 -2.81
CA ALA A 166 -14.44 5.17 -2.66
C ALA A 166 -15.01 6.02 -3.80
N HIS A 167 -16.17 5.63 -4.33
CA HIS A 167 -16.85 6.29 -5.46
C HIS A 167 -18.21 6.84 -5.04
#